data_5d06dc60d082a9b9e222bd290f532669
#
_entry.id   5d06dc60d082a9b9e222bd290f532669
#
_cell.length_a   1.000
_cell.length_b   1.000
_cell.length_c   1.000
_cell.angle_alpha   90.00
_cell.angle_beta   90.00
_cell.angle_gamma   90.00
#
_symmetry.space_group_name_H-M   'P 1'
#
loop_
_entity.id
_entity.type
_entity.pdbx_description
1 polymer ?
#
loop_
_entity_poly.entity_id
_entity_poly.type
_entity_poly.pdbx_seq_one_letter_code
_entity_poly.pdbx_strand_id
1 'polypeptide(L)'
;MKNNLFVFKNSPARNVFAPTWNHPIYEGMITKINFKTLAKFILQKEKEILNEQHTTDPNDAYTGLGKNSLTSRYGQYNVLDWKHPAVPKLKQAILKFHECFLKTLTAPLYPQLYIQCWANVMRQGEQIKPHLHSTHSDSYLGGHIVVQAQKTKTHYINPVNQ
;
A
#
# COMPACT_ATOMS: atom_id res chain seq x y z
N MET A 1 17.85 7.79 7.11
CA MET A 1 17.10 7.48 5.89
C MET A 1 17.04 8.74 5.05
N LYS A 2 17.35 8.67 3.76
CA LYS A 2 17.04 9.76 2.83
C LYS A 2 15.56 9.60 2.49
N ASN A 3 14.73 10.51 2.98
CA ASN A 3 13.29 10.49 2.73
C ASN A 3 12.96 11.74 1.91
N ASN A 4 12.05 11.61 0.97
CA ASN A 4 11.62 12.71 0.11
C ASN A 4 10.12 12.96 0.32
N LEU A 5 9.75 14.23 0.38
CA LEU A 5 8.35 14.66 0.33
C LEU A 5 8.09 15.26 -1.05
N PHE A 6 7.13 14.70 -1.75
CA PHE A 6 6.58 15.27 -2.98
C PHE A 6 5.20 15.82 -2.69
N VAL A 7 4.89 17.00 -3.20
CA VAL A 7 3.54 17.57 -3.09
C VAL A 7 3.04 17.84 -4.50
N PHE A 8 2.08 17.04 -4.92
CA PHE A 8 1.37 17.22 -6.18
C PHE A 8 0.24 18.22 -5.96
N LYS A 9 0.19 19.24 -6.80
CA LYS A 9 -0.83 20.28 -6.77
C LYS A 9 -1.59 20.29 -8.08
N ASN A 10 -2.83 20.75 -8.04
CA ASN A 10 -3.54 21.03 -9.28
C ASN A 10 -2.87 22.17 -10.03
N SER A 11 -3.02 22.19 -11.34
CA SER A 11 -2.68 23.36 -12.18
C SER A 11 -3.39 24.60 -11.66
N PRO A 12 -2.87 25.82 -11.92
CA PRO A 12 -3.55 27.03 -11.53
C PRO A 12 -5.02 27.01 -11.94
N ALA A 13 -5.88 27.35 -11.01
CA ALA A 13 -7.31 27.35 -11.23
C ALA A 13 -7.69 28.27 -12.40
N ARG A 14 -8.51 27.77 -13.34
CA ARG A 14 -8.99 28.57 -14.48
C ARG A 14 -10.05 29.59 -14.06
N ASN A 15 -10.63 29.40 -12.89
CA ASN A 15 -11.62 30.32 -12.31
C ASN A 15 -11.69 30.10 -10.78
N VAL A 16 -12.37 31.01 -10.09
CA VAL A 16 -12.47 31.00 -8.61
C VAL A 16 -13.26 29.82 -8.02
N PHE A 17 -14.00 29.10 -8.83
CA PHE A 17 -14.80 27.94 -8.41
C PHE A 17 -14.07 26.61 -8.63
N ALA A 18 -12.93 26.62 -9.31
CA ALA A 18 -12.17 25.40 -9.53
C ALA A 18 -11.62 24.87 -8.20
N PRO A 19 -11.77 23.57 -7.89
CA PRO A 19 -11.28 22.99 -6.66
C PRO A 19 -9.75 23.09 -6.61
N THR A 20 -9.23 23.39 -5.43
CA THR A 20 -7.80 23.30 -5.12
C THR A 20 -7.51 22.05 -4.30
N TRP A 21 -6.37 21.40 -4.56
CA TRP A 21 -5.95 20.21 -3.83
C TRP A 21 -4.43 20.13 -3.77
N ASN A 22 -3.95 19.49 -2.70
CA ASN A 22 -2.55 19.14 -2.52
C ASN A 22 -2.50 17.68 -2.07
N HIS A 23 -1.75 16.85 -2.80
CA HIS A 23 -1.54 15.44 -2.44
C HIS A 23 -0.08 15.23 -2.05
N PRO A 24 0.25 15.18 -0.76
CA PRO A 24 1.59 14.87 -0.32
C PRO A 24 1.86 13.38 -0.45
N ILE A 25 3.01 13.03 -0.99
CA ILE A 25 3.54 11.66 -1.03
C ILE A 25 4.90 11.65 -0.36
N TYR A 26 5.06 10.79 0.64
CA TYR A 26 6.29 10.63 1.39
C TYR A 26 6.94 9.30 1.05
N GLU A 27 8.16 9.33 0.53
CA GLU A 27 8.88 8.13 0.17
C GLU A 27 10.23 8.01 0.86
N GLY A 28 10.72 6.79 0.97
CA GLY A 28 12.05 6.52 1.48
C GLY A 28 12.42 5.05 1.41
N MET A 29 13.64 4.73 1.82
CA MET A 29 14.21 3.39 1.75
C MET A 29 14.17 2.69 3.10
N ILE A 30 13.71 1.45 3.11
CA ILE A 30 13.81 0.55 4.26
C ILE A 30 15.06 -0.32 4.09
N THR A 31 16.10 -0.08 4.90
CA THR A 31 17.41 -0.73 4.73
C THR A 31 17.65 -1.93 5.65
N LYS A 32 16.85 -2.11 6.70
CA LYS A 32 17.08 -3.12 7.75
C LYS A 32 16.35 -4.45 7.54
N ILE A 33 15.73 -4.64 6.38
CA ILE A 33 14.95 -5.83 6.04
C ILE A 33 15.64 -6.57 4.90
N ASN A 34 15.76 -7.88 5.03
CA ASN A 34 16.14 -8.73 3.90
C ASN A 34 14.90 -8.99 3.04
N PHE A 35 14.69 -8.13 2.04
CA PHE A 35 13.55 -8.23 1.13
C PHE A 35 13.56 -9.50 0.28
N LYS A 36 14.73 -10.08 -0.03
CA LYS A 36 14.82 -11.34 -0.79
C LYS A 36 14.20 -12.51 -0.02
N THR A 37 14.44 -12.59 1.30
CA THR A 37 13.82 -13.64 2.13
C THR A 37 12.33 -13.37 2.35
N LEU A 38 11.94 -12.11 2.53
CA LEU A 38 10.54 -11.72 2.66
C LEU A 38 9.76 -12.04 1.38
N ALA A 39 10.30 -11.75 0.19
CA ALA A 39 9.66 -12.09 -1.08
C ALA A 39 9.40 -13.60 -1.22
N LYS A 40 10.40 -14.44 -0.91
CA LYS A 40 10.24 -15.90 -0.91
C LYS A 40 9.14 -16.36 0.05
N PHE A 41 9.08 -15.75 1.23
CA PHE A 41 8.07 -16.07 2.22
C PHE A 41 6.65 -15.65 1.78
N ILE A 42 6.50 -14.48 1.16
CA ILE A 42 5.24 -14.04 0.56
C ILE A 42 4.75 -15.05 -0.49
N LEU A 43 5.65 -15.51 -1.38
CA LEU A 43 5.29 -16.50 -2.41
C LEU A 43 4.92 -17.86 -1.82
N GLN A 44 5.52 -18.24 -0.69
CA GLN A 44 5.10 -19.44 0.05
C GLN A 44 3.70 -19.23 0.64
N LYS A 45 3.45 -18.11 1.31
CA LYS A 45 2.15 -17.76 1.89
C LYS A 45 1.05 -17.64 0.83
N GLU A 46 1.36 -17.13 -0.34
CA GLU A 46 0.44 -17.12 -1.47
C GLU A 46 -0.08 -18.54 -1.78
N LYS A 47 0.82 -19.51 -1.90
CA LYS A 47 0.43 -20.91 -2.17
C LYS A 47 -0.44 -21.49 -1.04
N GLU A 48 -0.06 -21.24 0.23
CA GLU A 48 -0.81 -21.70 1.38
C GLU A 48 -2.23 -21.11 1.38
N ILE A 49 -2.36 -19.78 1.28
CA ILE A 49 -3.63 -19.06 1.33
C ILE A 49 -4.54 -19.42 0.14
N LEU A 50 -3.99 -19.56 -1.07
CA LEU A 50 -4.79 -19.90 -2.24
C LEU A 50 -5.26 -21.36 -2.25
N ASN A 51 -4.59 -22.27 -1.53
CA ASN A 51 -5.01 -23.66 -1.38
C ASN A 51 -6.07 -23.86 -0.28
N GLU A 52 -6.25 -22.89 0.61
CA GLU A 52 -7.30 -22.94 1.63
C GLU A 52 -8.66 -22.65 1.01
N GLN A 53 -9.71 -23.31 1.52
CA GLN A 53 -11.09 -23.05 1.11
C GLN A 53 -11.61 -21.78 1.80
N HIS A 54 -11.26 -20.63 1.27
CA HIS A 54 -11.76 -19.34 1.72
C HIS A 54 -12.79 -18.76 0.74
N THR A 55 -13.71 -17.96 1.27
CA THR A 55 -14.56 -17.12 0.42
C THR A 55 -13.71 -16.04 -0.24
N THR A 56 -13.77 -15.97 -1.55
CA THR A 56 -13.12 -14.90 -2.31
C THR A 56 -14.05 -13.70 -2.43
N ASP A 57 -13.48 -12.52 -2.55
CA ASP A 57 -14.24 -11.37 -3.05
C ASP A 57 -14.72 -11.69 -4.47
N PRO A 58 -16.02 -11.66 -4.76
CA PRO A 58 -16.56 -11.99 -6.06
C PRO A 58 -16.05 -11.03 -7.16
N ASN A 59 -15.64 -9.83 -6.78
CA ASN A 59 -15.15 -8.79 -7.67
C ASN A 59 -13.61 -8.71 -7.72
N ASP A 60 -12.89 -9.71 -7.19
CA ASP A 60 -11.42 -9.72 -7.06
C ASP A 60 -10.85 -8.43 -6.41
N ALA A 61 -11.59 -7.83 -5.49
CA ALA A 61 -11.32 -6.53 -4.91
C ALA A 61 -11.18 -5.40 -5.98
N TYR A 62 -11.82 -5.56 -7.13
CA TYR A 62 -11.78 -4.65 -8.29
C TYR A 62 -10.37 -4.42 -8.88
N THR A 63 -9.42 -5.25 -8.54
CA THR A 63 -8.01 -5.06 -8.95
C THR A 63 -7.70 -5.55 -10.35
N GLY A 64 -8.51 -6.46 -10.90
CA GLY A 64 -8.29 -7.09 -12.19
C GLY A 64 -7.26 -8.22 -12.17
N LEU A 65 -6.76 -8.62 -10.99
CA LEU A 65 -5.83 -9.75 -10.84
C LEU A 65 -6.52 -11.12 -10.79
N GLY A 66 -7.86 -11.13 -10.76
CA GLY A 66 -8.66 -12.34 -10.71
C GLY A 66 -8.84 -12.92 -9.30
N LYS A 67 -9.87 -13.76 -9.18
CA LYS A 67 -10.27 -14.38 -7.90
C LYS A 67 -9.21 -15.29 -7.27
N ASN A 68 -8.28 -15.81 -8.07
CA ASN A 68 -7.19 -16.67 -7.61
C ASN A 68 -5.90 -15.89 -7.31
N SER A 69 -6.00 -14.60 -7.09
CA SER A 69 -4.87 -13.78 -6.65
C SER A 69 -4.82 -13.68 -5.13
N LEU A 70 -3.62 -13.46 -4.58
CA LEU A 70 -3.47 -13.19 -3.15
C LEU A 70 -4.22 -11.91 -2.74
N THR A 71 -4.31 -10.94 -3.65
CA THR A 71 -5.03 -9.69 -3.44
C THR A 71 -6.53 -9.90 -3.20
N SER A 72 -7.17 -10.88 -3.87
CA SER A 72 -8.58 -11.19 -3.65
C SER A 72 -8.88 -11.74 -2.24
N ARG A 73 -7.86 -12.05 -1.47
CA ARG A 73 -7.93 -12.57 -0.10
C ARG A 73 -7.54 -11.52 0.96
N TYR A 74 -7.37 -10.26 0.57
CA TYR A 74 -6.81 -9.19 1.41
C TYR A 74 -7.51 -9.04 2.78
N GLY A 75 -8.80 -9.32 2.86
CA GLY A 75 -9.58 -9.26 4.11
C GLY A 75 -9.42 -10.48 5.02
N GLN A 76 -8.74 -11.54 4.57
CA GLN A 76 -8.63 -12.81 5.28
C GLN A 76 -7.31 -12.95 6.05
N TYR A 77 -6.37 -12.05 5.84
CA TYR A 77 -5.07 -12.08 6.51
C TYR A 77 -4.52 -10.67 6.69
N ASN A 78 -3.57 -10.53 7.62
CA ASN A 78 -2.74 -9.35 7.74
C ASN A 78 -1.28 -9.78 7.71
N VAL A 79 -0.50 -9.25 6.77
CA VAL A 79 0.95 -9.55 6.63
C VAL A 79 1.71 -9.27 7.93
N LEU A 80 1.23 -8.29 8.72
CA LEU A 80 1.87 -7.92 9.98
C LEU A 80 1.66 -8.94 11.12
N ASP A 81 0.80 -9.94 10.91
CA ASP A 81 0.57 -11.05 11.84
C ASP A 81 1.35 -12.32 11.44
N TRP A 82 2.02 -12.32 10.31
CA TRP A 82 2.77 -13.48 9.85
C TRP A 82 4.04 -13.71 10.67
N LYS A 83 4.32 -14.99 10.97
CA LYS A 83 5.51 -15.41 11.73
C LYS A 83 6.75 -15.46 10.84
N HIS A 84 7.37 -14.30 10.58
CA HIS A 84 8.62 -14.19 9.82
C HIS A 84 9.53 -13.11 10.45
N PRO A 85 10.86 -13.31 10.54
CA PRO A 85 11.78 -12.37 11.21
C PRO A 85 11.79 -10.94 10.62
N ALA A 86 11.37 -10.76 9.37
CA ALA A 86 11.26 -9.45 8.74
C ALA A 86 10.00 -8.67 9.18
N VAL A 87 8.94 -9.35 9.64
CA VAL A 87 7.64 -8.72 9.93
C VAL A 87 7.70 -7.71 11.07
N PRO A 88 8.32 -7.98 12.24
CA PRO A 88 8.47 -6.98 13.28
C PRO A 88 9.23 -5.74 12.80
N LYS A 89 10.27 -5.92 11.98
CA LYS A 89 11.05 -4.83 11.39
C LYS A 89 10.22 -4.04 10.37
N LEU A 90 9.40 -4.72 9.59
CA LEU A 90 8.46 -4.10 8.65
C LEU A 90 7.45 -3.21 9.39
N LYS A 91 6.82 -3.75 10.43
CA LYS A 91 5.88 -2.98 11.28
C LYS A 91 6.54 -1.74 11.88
N GLN A 92 7.75 -1.90 12.43
CA GLN A 92 8.50 -0.77 12.97
C GLN A 92 8.83 0.29 11.90
N ALA A 93 9.20 -0.16 10.69
CA ALA A 93 9.47 0.75 9.59
C ALA A 93 8.21 1.53 9.18
N ILE A 94 7.06 0.86 9.04
CA ILE A 94 5.79 1.51 8.71
C ILE A 94 5.45 2.58 9.74
N LEU A 95 5.49 2.25 11.03
CA LEU A 95 5.21 3.20 12.11
C LEU A 95 6.18 4.39 12.08
N LYS A 96 7.45 4.16 11.79
CA LYS A 96 8.44 5.23 11.67
C LYS A 96 8.20 6.12 10.47
N PHE A 97 7.83 5.56 9.32
CA PHE A 97 7.44 6.32 8.14
C PHE A 97 6.20 7.18 8.40
N HIS A 98 5.18 6.60 9.02
CA HIS A 98 3.98 7.31 9.44
C HIS A 98 4.32 8.51 10.35
N GLU A 99 5.08 8.29 11.42
CA GLU A 99 5.51 9.35 12.33
C GLU A 99 6.27 10.47 11.60
N CYS A 100 7.24 10.11 10.77
CA CYS A 100 8.05 11.07 10.03
C CYS A 100 7.19 11.86 9.02
N PHE A 101 6.26 11.20 8.35
CA PHE A 101 5.36 11.86 7.40
C PHE A 101 4.46 12.88 8.08
N LEU A 102 3.79 12.52 9.17
CA LEU A 102 2.94 13.44 9.91
C LEU A 102 3.74 14.62 10.49
N LYS A 103 4.92 14.38 11.04
CA LYS A 103 5.82 15.45 11.50
C LYS A 103 6.21 16.42 10.38
N THR A 104 6.51 15.88 9.18
CA THR A 104 6.86 16.71 8.02
C THR A 104 5.68 17.58 7.56
N LEU A 105 4.45 17.09 7.73
CA LEU A 105 3.23 17.84 7.43
C LEU A 105 2.72 18.72 8.57
N THR A 106 3.40 18.72 9.72
CA THR A 106 2.94 19.40 10.95
C THR A 106 1.54 18.91 11.36
N ALA A 107 1.24 17.63 11.06
CA ALA A 107 -0.02 17.00 11.38
C ALA A 107 0.02 16.30 12.75
N PRO A 108 -1.11 16.18 13.45
CA PRO A 108 -1.16 15.53 14.75
C PRO A 108 -0.82 14.04 14.64
N LEU A 109 -0.14 13.51 15.65
CA LEU A 109 0.09 12.08 15.81
C LEU A 109 -1.10 11.46 16.53
N TYR A 110 -1.67 10.40 15.96
CA TYR A 110 -2.75 9.66 16.59
C TYR A 110 -2.15 8.61 17.55
N PRO A 111 -2.68 8.51 18.79
CA PRO A 111 -2.12 7.62 19.82
C PRO A 111 -2.41 6.14 19.53
N GLN A 112 -3.47 5.86 18.78
CA GLN A 112 -3.88 4.51 18.45
C GLN A 112 -4.02 4.37 16.93
N LEU A 113 -3.36 3.35 16.38
CA LEU A 113 -3.37 3.05 14.95
C LEU A 113 -3.81 1.61 14.72
N TYR A 114 -4.67 1.41 13.75
CA TYR A 114 -4.95 0.12 13.15
C TYR A 114 -4.29 0.05 11.77
N ILE A 115 -3.55 -1.02 11.49
CA ILE A 115 -2.85 -1.19 10.22
C ILE A 115 -3.30 -2.49 9.58
N GLN A 116 -4.00 -2.39 8.45
CA GLN A 116 -4.25 -3.52 7.56
C GLN A 116 -3.16 -3.56 6.49
N CYS A 117 -2.48 -4.68 6.38
CA CYS A 117 -1.39 -4.87 5.43
C CYS A 117 -1.61 -6.16 4.64
N TRP A 118 -1.70 -6.05 3.33
CA TRP A 118 -1.82 -7.20 2.44
C TRP A 118 -0.70 -7.21 1.41
N ALA A 119 -0.50 -8.34 0.75
CA ALA A 119 0.52 -8.49 -0.30
C ALA A 119 -0.14 -8.61 -1.67
N ASN A 120 0.40 -7.88 -2.64
CA ASN A 120 0.07 -8.03 -4.04
C ASN A 120 1.21 -8.81 -4.72
N VAL A 121 0.88 -9.92 -5.36
CA VAL A 121 1.81 -10.71 -6.16
C VAL A 121 1.36 -10.64 -7.61
N MET A 122 2.18 -10.02 -8.44
CA MET A 122 1.91 -9.85 -9.86
C MET A 122 2.96 -10.59 -10.69
N ARG A 123 2.53 -11.18 -11.80
CA ARG A 123 3.38 -11.84 -12.80
C ARG A 123 3.61 -10.93 -14.00
N GLN A 124 4.49 -11.34 -14.88
CA GLN A 124 4.76 -10.60 -16.10
C GLN A 124 3.47 -10.42 -16.92
N GLY A 125 3.18 -9.18 -17.31
CA GLY A 125 1.97 -8.82 -18.07
C GLY A 125 0.74 -8.51 -17.22
N GLU A 126 0.78 -8.79 -15.91
CA GLU A 126 -0.31 -8.41 -15.00
C GLU A 126 -0.19 -6.95 -14.57
N GLN A 127 -1.35 -6.32 -14.38
CA GLN A 127 -1.46 -4.97 -13.85
C GLN A 127 -2.66 -4.86 -12.92
N ILE A 128 -2.52 -4.05 -11.89
CA ILE A 128 -3.64 -3.69 -11.01
C ILE A 128 -4.36 -2.51 -11.63
N LYS A 129 -5.69 -2.62 -11.74
CA LYS A 129 -6.56 -1.53 -12.19
C LYS A 129 -6.55 -0.38 -11.18
N PRO A 130 -6.83 0.86 -11.62
CA PRO A 130 -7.06 1.97 -10.70
C PRO A 130 -8.15 1.62 -9.68
N HIS A 131 -7.86 1.82 -8.39
CA HIS A 131 -8.77 1.54 -7.29
C HIS A 131 -8.49 2.48 -6.12
N LEU A 132 -9.41 2.53 -5.17
CA LEU A 132 -9.32 3.34 -3.96
C LEU A 132 -9.14 2.44 -2.74
N HIS A 133 -8.47 2.95 -1.71
CA HIS A 133 -8.32 2.29 -0.42
C HIS A 133 -9.17 2.92 0.68
N SER A 134 -10.03 3.86 0.35
CA SER A 134 -10.94 4.55 1.29
C SER A 134 -12.25 3.79 1.50
N THR A 135 -12.16 2.52 1.86
CA THR A 135 -13.34 1.67 2.09
C THR A 135 -13.97 1.85 3.48
N HIS A 136 -13.30 2.57 4.36
CA HIS A 136 -13.74 2.81 5.74
C HIS A 136 -13.56 4.28 6.10
N SER A 137 -14.49 4.84 6.90
CA SER A 137 -14.45 6.24 7.35
C SER A 137 -13.16 6.61 8.08
N ASP A 138 -12.55 5.63 8.76
CA ASP A 138 -11.34 5.82 9.56
C ASP A 138 -10.05 5.59 8.76
N SER A 139 -10.16 5.21 7.47
CA SER A 139 -9.00 5.09 6.58
C SER A 139 -8.51 6.46 6.17
N TYR A 140 -7.35 6.88 6.66
CA TYR A 140 -6.81 8.22 6.37
C TYR A 140 -5.46 8.20 5.66
N LEU A 141 -4.71 7.11 5.70
CA LEU A 141 -3.42 6.96 5.03
C LEU A 141 -3.33 5.62 4.31
N GLY A 142 -2.98 5.66 3.05
CA GLY A 142 -2.57 4.51 2.26
C GLY A 142 -1.07 4.53 1.98
N GLY A 143 -0.48 3.36 1.80
CA GLY A 143 0.92 3.24 1.43
C GLY A 143 1.23 1.91 0.78
N HIS A 144 2.35 1.82 0.08
CA HIS A 144 2.84 0.56 -0.43
C HIS A 144 4.35 0.42 -0.25
N ILE A 145 4.80 -0.83 -0.15
CA ILE A 145 6.20 -1.19 0.00
C ILE A 145 6.58 -2.11 -1.15
N VAL A 146 7.55 -1.70 -1.93
CA VAL A 146 8.08 -2.53 -3.01
C VAL A 146 9.05 -3.54 -2.39
N VAL A 147 8.61 -4.80 -2.30
CA VAL A 147 9.41 -5.90 -1.77
C VAL A 147 10.37 -6.44 -2.82
N GLN A 148 9.85 -6.64 -4.03
CA GLN A 148 10.62 -7.05 -5.20
C GLN A 148 9.90 -6.54 -6.45
N ALA A 149 10.64 -5.90 -7.36
CA ALA A 149 10.08 -5.39 -8.60
C ALA A 149 11.09 -5.47 -9.74
N GLN A 150 10.60 -5.74 -10.96
CA GLN A 150 11.35 -5.67 -12.19
C GLN A 150 10.52 -4.87 -13.20
N LYS A 151 11.02 -3.70 -13.62
CA LYS A 151 10.40 -2.86 -14.67
C LYS A 151 8.91 -2.55 -14.40
N THR A 152 8.51 -2.42 -13.13
CA THR A 152 7.15 -2.06 -12.75
C THR A 152 7.10 -0.62 -12.26
N LYS A 153 5.90 -0.01 -12.33
CA LYS A 153 5.63 1.34 -11.88
C LYS A 153 4.33 1.38 -11.10
N THR A 154 4.26 2.23 -10.09
CA THR A 154 3.01 2.61 -9.45
C THR A 154 2.60 3.99 -9.93
N HIS A 155 1.35 4.11 -10.37
CA HIS A 155 0.76 5.37 -10.80
C HIS A 155 -0.25 5.82 -9.75
N TYR A 156 -0.06 7.02 -9.24
CA TYR A 156 -1.06 7.69 -8.42
C TYR A 156 -1.91 8.56 -9.33
N ILE A 157 -3.21 8.26 -9.36
CA ILE A 157 -4.18 8.97 -10.19
C ILE A 157 -4.90 9.96 -9.28
N ASN A 158 -4.93 11.22 -9.71
CA ASN A 158 -5.70 12.23 -9.01
C ASN A 158 -7.21 11.99 -9.20
N PRO A 159 -7.97 11.75 -8.13
CA PRO A 159 -9.41 11.46 -8.26
C PRO A 159 -10.24 12.69 -8.68
N VAL A 160 -9.69 13.89 -8.58
CA VAL A 160 -10.40 15.14 -8.91
C VAL A 160 -10.36 15.47 -10.40
N ASN A 161 -9.30 15.08 -11.11
CA ASN A 161 -9.05 15.44 -12.51
C ASN A 161 -8.79 14.19 -13.35
N GLN A 162 -9.64 13.19 -13.26
CA GLN A 162 -9.59 12.03 -14.15
C GLN A 162 -9.90 12.41 -15.58
#